data_0437a8182fd40895f778480701ee4a99
#
_entry.id   0437a8182fd40895f778480701ee4a99
#
_cell.length_a   1.000
_cell.length_b   1.000
_cell.length_c   1.000
_cell.angle_alpha   90.00
_cell.angle_beta   90.00
_cell.angle_gamma   90.00
#
_symmetry.space_group_name_H-M   'P 1'
#
loop_
_entity.id
_entity.type
_entity.pdbx_description
1 polymer ?
#
loop_
_entity_poly.entity_id
_entity_poly.type
_entity_poly.pdbx_seq_one_letter_code
_entity_poly.pdbx_strand_id
1 'polypeptide(L)'
;MGMAVGTGNGGLGYSSCSGAAAVCGNVTIPYPFGIEPGCYTDDWFAIGCNKTSAKPFLRSLGLEVLDISSVGTLRVNYPMSRKCPKGRRAKNNVSLASSPFVFSKLRNIFIAMSCDNLAYLLSNDSSNSSLTIGGCMSVCVNNTIQTHGSSC
;
A
#
# COMPACT_ATOMS: atom_id res chain seq x y z
N MET A 1 -1.49 -2.06 -5.96
CA MET A 1 -2.24 -0.96 -5.32
C MET A 1 -1.43 0.32 -5.32
N GLY A 2 -2.08 1.46 -5.52
CA GLY A 2 -1.48 2.79 -5.43
C GLY A 2 -1.68 3.39 -4.05
N MET A 3 -0.59 3.84 -3.42
CA MET A 3 -0.63 4.58 -2.17
C MET A 3 -0.19 6.01 -2.44
N ALA A 4 -0.81 6.99 -1.80
CA ALA A 4 -0.40 8.39 -1.84
C ALA A 4 0.34 8.73 -0.55
N VAL A 5 1.32 9.64 -0.65
CA VAL A 5 2.04 10.17 0.50
C VAL A 5 1.27 11.37 1.02
N GLY A 6 0.93 11.37 2.32
CA GLY A 6 0.41 12.55 2.98
C GLY A 6 1.50 13.65 3.03
N THR A 7 1.12 14.88 2.72
CA THR A 7 2.03 16.04 2.77
C THR A 7 2.40 16.36 4.22
N GLY A 8 3.55 15.84 4.67
CA GLY A 8 4.20 16.28 5.89
C GLY A 8 5.36 17.20 5.53
N ASN A 9 5.41 18.40 6.11
CA ASN A 9 6.54 19.30 6.02
C ASN A 9 7.75 18.68 6.70
N GLY A 10 8.69 18.13 5.93
CA GLY A 10 9.97 17.62 6.39
C GLY A 10 11.10 18.49 5.85
N GLY A 11 11.70 19.26 6.75
CA GLY A 11 12.85 20.11 6.44
C GLY A 11 14.17 19.34 6.34
N LEU A 12 14.99 19.74 5.37
CA LEU A 12 16.44 19.80 5.34
C LEU A 12 17.26 18.67 5.97
N GLY A 13 17.81 17.83 5.13
CA GLY A 13 18.86 16.87 5.44
C GLY A 13 19.55 16.35 4.18
N TYR A 14 19.96 17.25 3.27
CA TYR A 14 20.73 16.90 2.07
C TYR A 14 22.22 16.91 2.40
N SER A 15 22.82 15.82 2.80
CA SER A 15 24.28 15.80 3.00
C SER A 15 25.05 14.59 2.48
N SER A 16 24.40 13.53 2.01
CA SER A 16 25.12 12.29 1.65
C SER A 16 24.66 11.62 0.35
N CYS A 17 23.61 12.11 -0.30
CA CYS A 17 23.11 11.47 -1.50
C CYS A 17 23.75 12.07 -2.75
N SER A 18 24.45 11.29 -3.55
CA SER A 18 24.81 11.67 -4.91
C SER A 18 23.52 12.07 -5.62
N GLY A 19 23.41 13.31 -6.09
CA GLY A 19 22.16 13.95 -6.57
C GLY A 19 21.37 13.25 -7.70
N ALA A 20 21.68 11.99 -8.00
CA ALA A 20 20.92 11.13 -8.90
C ALA A 20 19.96 10.22 -8.11
N ALA A 21 18.74 10.05 -8.61
CA ALA A 21 17.79 9.12 -8.04
C ALA A 21 18.36 7.69 -8.03
N ALA A 22 18.25 6.99 -6.90
CA ALA A 22 18.66 5.60 -6.80
C ALA A 22 17.79 4.72 -7.71
N VAL A 23 18.35 3.61 -8.18
CA VAL A 23 17.62 2.64 -9.03
C VAL A 23 17.73 1.25 -8.41
N CYS A 24 16.61 0.51 -8.38
CA CYS A 24 16.59 -0.89 -8.02
C CYS A 24 15.78 -1.68 -9.07
N GLY A 25 16.47 -2.53 -9.83
CA GLY A 25 15.88 -3.16 -11.00
C GLY A 25 15.41 -2.12 -12.01
N ASN A 26 14.12 -2.17 -12.34
CA ASN A 26 13.50 -1.22 -13.27
C ASN A 26 12.80 -0.05 -12.58
N VAL A 27 12.96 0.09 -11.26
CA VAL A 27 12.28 1.13 -10.49
C VAL A 27 13.27 2.22 -10.11
N THR A 28 12.99 3.44 -10.54
CA THR A 28 13.67 4.64 -10.09
C THR A 28 13.10 5.07 -8.75
N ILE A 29 13.98 5.41 -7.81
CA ILE A 29 13.60 5.74 -6.43
C ILE A 29 13.90 7.22 -6.19
N PRO A 30 12.94 8.11 -6.45
CA PRO A 30 13.10 9.54 -6.21
C PRO A 30 12.91 9.87 -4.71
N TYR A 31 13.48 10.98 -4.29
CA TYR A 31 13.14 11.56 -2.99
C TYR A 31 11.62 11.81 -2.89
N PRO A 32 10.94 11.56 -1.76
CA PRO A 32 11.48 11.34 -0.41
C PRO A 32 11.92 9.89 -0.10
N PHE A 33 11.85 8.96 -1.05
CA PHE A 33 12.32 7.59 -0.90
C PHE A 33 13.83 7.49 -1.13
N GLY A 34 14.45 6.48 -0.53
CA GLY A 34 15.87 6.22 -0.74
C GLY A 34 16.28 4.83 -0.26
N ILE A 35 17.45 4.36 -0.72
CA ILE A 35 18.02 3.06 -0.34
C ILE A 35 19.00 3.21 0.82
N GLU A 36 19.89 4.17 0.73
CA GLU A 36 20.97 4.38 1.70
C GLU A 36 20.50 5.26 2.87
N PRO A 37 21.02 5.02 4.08
CA PRO A 37 20.74 5.89 5.22
C PRO A 37 21.09 7.35 4.92
N GLY A 38 20.17 8.27 5.27
CA GLY A 38 20.31 9.70 4.99
C GLY A 38 19.84 10.13 3.59
N CYS A 39 19.43 9.18 2.72
CA CYS A 39 18.87 9.46 1.39
C CYS A 39 17.34 9.38 1.34
N TYR A 40 16.68 9.17 2.43
CA TYR A 40 15.22 9.19 2.59
C TYR A 40 14.82 10.10 3.76
N THR A 41 13.60 10.58 3.76
CA THR A 41 13.11 11.55 4.76
C THR A 41 13.05 10.96 6.17
N ASP A 42 12.53 9.73 6.30
CA ASP A 42 12.44 8.94 7.51
C ASP A 42 12.31 7.46 7.18
N ASP A 43 12.30 6.59 8.19
CA ASP A 43 12.29 5.13 8.02
C ASP A 43 11.07 4.58 7.27
N TRP A 44 9.97 5.31 7.20
CA TRP A 44 8.82 4.92 6.39
C TRP A 44 9.13 4.94 4.89
N PHE A 45 10.05 5.82 4.46
CA PHE A 45 10.44 5.99 3.05
C PHE A 45 11.68 5.18 2.67
N ALA A 46 12.20 4.38 3.60
CA ALA A 46 13.35 3.52 3.34
C ALA A 46 12.98 2.37 2.40
N ILE A 47 13.67 2.30 1.27
CA ILE A 47 13.54 1.21 0.28
C ILE A 47 14.67 0.21 0.47
N GLY A 48 14.33 -1.06 0.56
CA GLY A 48 15.28 -2.15 0.43
C GLY A 48 15.37 -2.60 -1.02
N CYS A 49 16.56 -2.91 -1.49
CA CYS A 49 16.77 -3.51 -2.80
C CYS A 49 17.27 -4.94 -2.63
N ASN A 50 16.51 -5.93 -3.07
CA ASN A 50 16.96 -7.31 -3.04
C ASN A 50 18.02 -7.52 -4.14
N LYS A 51 19.26 -7.80 -3.73
CA LYS A 51 20.40 -7.92 -4.66
C LYS A 51 20.26 -9.09 -5.63
N THR A 52 19.57 -10.17 -5.22
CA THR A 52 19.42 -11.37 -6.05
C THR A 52 18.33 -11.22 -7.09
N SER A 53 17.17 -10.65 -6.69
CA SER A 53 16.00 -10.51 -7.58
C SER A 53 15.90 -9.12 -8.21
N ALA A 54 16.74 -8.17 -7.80
CA ALA A 54 16.69 -6.75 -8.18
C ALA A 54 15.29 -6.13 -7.98
N LYS A 55 14.59 -6.56 -6.92
CA LYS A 55 13.25 -6.07 -6.59
C LYS A 55 13.30 -5.11 -5.40
N PRO A 56 12.78 -3.90 -5.56
CA PRO A 56 12.64 -2.97 -4.45
C PRO A 56 11.46 -3.34 -3.56
N PHE A 57 11.60 -3.09 -2.27
CA PHE A 57 10.53 -3.26 -1.29
C PHE A 57 10.57 -2.15 -0.24
N LEU A 58 9.40 -1.73 0.20
CA LEU A 58 9.26 -0.77 1.29
C LEU A 58 9.63 -1.46 2.61
N ARG A 59 10.73 -1.04 3.26
CA ARG A 59 11.27 -1.73 4.46
C ARG A 59 10.28 -1.76 5.62
N SER A 60 9.56 -0.67 5.82
CA SER A 60 8.60 -0.50 6.92
C SER A 60 7.40 -1.46 6.86
N LEU A 61 6.94 -1.82 5.66
CA LEU A 61 5.74 -2.64 5.46
C LEU A 61 6.04 -4.00 4.81
N GLY A 62 7.26 -4.22 4.32
CA GLY A 62 7.66 -5.43 3.61
C GLY A 62 6.97 -5.61 2.24
N LEU A 63 6.43 -4.54 1.66
CA LEU A 63 5.70 -4.58 0.41
C LEU A 63 6.64 -4.38 -0.79
N GLU A 64 6.57 -5.25 -1.80
CA GLU A 64 7.27 -5.07 -3.06
C GLU A 64 6.77 -3.79 -3.75
N VAL A 65 7.72 -2.94 -4.14
CA VAL A 65 7.45 -1.70 -4.87
C VAL A 65 7.51 -1.99 -6.36
N LEU A 66 6.48 -1.60 -7.07
CA LEU A 66 6.37 -1.80 -8.51
C LEU A 66 6.72 -0.53 -9.29
N ASP A 67 6.45 0.63 -8.69
CA ASP A 67 6.68 1.92 -9.33
C ASP A 67 6.58 3.05 -8.29
N ILE A 68 7.33 4.13 -8.48
CA ILE A 68 7.25 5.36 -7.70
C ILE A 68 7.10 6.53 -8.66
N SER A 69 5.95 7.18 -8.59
CA SER A 69 5.66 8.34 -9.42
C SER A 69 6.26 9.61 -8.83
N SER A 70 6.72 10.52 -9.67
CA SER A 70 7.19 11.85 -9.29
C SER A 70 6.13 12.73 -8.62
N VAL A 71 4.85 12.38 -8.77
CA VAL A 71 3.72 13.07 -8.12
C VAL A 71 3.31 12.45 -6.76
N GLY A 72 4.21 11.67 -6.14
CA GLY A 72 4.01 11.15 -4.80
C GLY A 72 3.09 9.92 -4.71
N THR A 73 2.94 9.16 -5.79
CA THR A 73 2.20 7.89 -5.75
C THR A 73 3.16 6.71 -5.77
N LEU A 74 3.05 5.85 -4.77
CA LEU A 74 3.77 4.59 -4.65
C LEU A 74 2.86 3.44 -5.07
N ARG A 75 3.26 2.66 -6.08
CA ARG A 75 2.56 1.45 -6.50
C ARG A 75 3.24 0.22 -5.90
N VAL A 76 2.50 -0.55 -5.14
CA VAL A 76 3.01 -1.73 -4.45
C VAL A 76 2.22 -2.98 -4.81
N ASN A 77 2.88 -4.12 -4.66
CA ASN A 77 2.24 -5.43 -4.68
C ASN A 77 1.61 -5.70 -3.31
N TYR A 78 0.33 -5.36 -3.16
CA TYR A 78 -0.38 -5.49 -1.90
C TYR A 78 -1.06 -6.86 -1.82
N PRO A 79 -0.88 -7.63 -0.74
CA PRO A 79 -1.44 -8.96 -0.61
C PRO A 79 -2.97 -8.95 -0.59
N MET A 80 -3.56 -9.92 -1.26
CA MET A 80 -5.00 -10.12 -1.24
C MET A 80 -5.43 -10.70 0.12
N SER A 81 -6.41 -10.06 0.77
CA SER A 81 -7.03 -10.62 1.97
C SER A 81 -8.00 -11.74 1.58
N ARG A 82 -7.87 -12.91 2.22
CA ARG A 82 -8.74 -14.06 2.00
C ARG A 82 -9.31 -14.55 3.33
N LYS A 83 -10.61 -14.78 3.35
CA LYS A 83 -11.28 -15.45 4.46
C LYS A 83 -11.68 -16.88 4.01
N CYS A 84 -11.09 -17.89 4.61
CA CYS A 84 -11.40 -19.28 4.32
C CYS A 84 -12.49 -19.82 5.28
N PRO A 85 -13.44 -20.67 4.82
CA PRO A 85 -14.56 -21.17 5.64
C PRO A 85 -14.12 -21.95 6.88
N LYS A 86 -12.91 -22.50 6.91
CA LYS A 86 -12.37 -23.32 8.02
C LYS A 86 -11.58 -22.53 9.07
N GLY A 87 -11.86 -21.24 9.24
CA GLY A 87 -11.29 -20.43 10.34
C GLY A 87 -9.79 -20.11 10.25
N ARG A 88 -9.07 -20.56 9.24
CA ARG A 88 -7.69 -20.14 9.01
C ARG A 88 -7.70 -18.78 8.34
N ARG A 89 -7.53 -17.73 9.13
CA ARG A 89 -7.25 -16.40 8.60
C ARG A 89 -5.91 -16.49 7.84
N ALA A 90 -5.92 -16.19 6.56
CA ALA A 90 -4.67 -15.88 5.87
C ALA A 90 -4.05 -14.67 6.56
N LYS A 91 -2.87 -14.86 7.16
CA LYS A 91 -2.19 -13.90 8.05
C LYS A 91 -1.46 -12.80 7.26
N ASN A 92 -2.12 -12.24 6.25
CA ASN A 92 -1.54 -11.19 5.41
C ASN A 92 -2.24 -9.85 5.69
N ASN A 93 -2.27 -9.45 6.96
CA ASN A 93 -2.77 -8.13 7.33
C ASN A 93 -1.61 -7.14 7.29
N VAL A 94 -1.41 -6.49 6.17
CA VAL A 94 -0.61 -5.28 6.12
C VAL A 94 -1.50 -4.14 6.59
N SER A 95 -1.10 -3.48 7.65
CA SER A 95 -1.79 -2.31 8.18
C SER A 95 -1.04 -1.04 7.78
N LEU A 96 -1.74 -0.06 7.28
CA LEU A 96 -1.21 1.28 7.05
C LEU A 96 -1.39 2.20 8.28
N ALA A 97 -1.95 1.68 9.37
CA ALA A 97 -2.12 2.45 10.60
C ALA A 97 -0.76 2.98 11.08
N SER A 98 -0.73 4.23 11.51
CA SER A 98 0.47 4.95 11.94
C SER A 98 1.52 5.18 10.84
N SER A 99 1.23 4.83 9.59
CA SER A 99 2.09 5.14 8.45
C SER A 99 1.67 6.44 7.76
N PRO A 100 2.59 7.14 7.06
CA PRO A 100 2.24 8.31 6.26
C PRO A 100 1.52 7.95 4.95
N PHE A 101 1.26 6.66 4.71
CA PHE A 101 0.67 6.19 3.47
C PHE A 101 -0.85 6.02 3.59
N VAL A 102 -1.55 6.45 2.56
CA VAL A 102 -3.00 6.24 2.40
C VAL A 102 -3.29 5.59 1.04
N PHE A 103 -4.38 4.85 0.96
CA PHE A 103 -4.81 4.32 -0.34
C PHE A 103 -5.24 5.44 -1.27
N SER A 104 -4.65 5.49 -2.47
CA SER A 104 -5.04 6.46 -3.48
C SER A 104 -6.47 6.22 -3.94
N LYS A 105 -7.32 7.22 -3.85
CA LYS A 105 -8.72 7.17 -4.29
C LYS A 105 -8.86 6.99 -5.81
N LEU A 106 -7.86 7.46 -6.57
CA LEU A 106 -7.89 7.46 -8.04
C LEU A 106 -7.21 6.24 -8.68
N ARG A 107 -6.40 5.50 -7.90
CA ARG A 107 -5.55 4.43 -8.43
C ARG A 107 -5.88 3.06 -7.87
N ASN A 108 -6.94 2.94 -7.07
CA ASN A 108 -7.37 1.68 -6.50
C ASN A 108 -8.86 1.45 -6.75
N ILE A 109 -9.19 0.18 -6.96
CA ILE A 109 -10.56 -0.31 -6.94
C ILE A 109 -10.62 -1.31 -5.77
N PHE A 110 -11.58 -1.12 -4.88
CA PHE A 110 -11.83 -2.05 -3.79
C PHE A 110 -12.87 -3.07 -4.25
N ILE A 111 -12.53 -4.35 -4.20
CA ILE A 111 -13.39 -5.43 -4.71
C ILE A 111 -13.55 -6.47 -3.62
N ALA A 112 -14.80 -6.84 -3.31
CA ALA A 112 -15.13 -8.01 -2.53
C ALA A 112 -15.60 -9.14 -3.46
N MET A 113 -15.01 -10.31 -3.32
CA MET A 113 -15.36 -11.49 -4.13
C MET A 113 -15.75 -12.63 -3.22
N SER A 114 -16.80 -13.31 -3.51
CA SER A 114 -17.40 -14.50 -2.88
C SER A 114 -18.89 -14.28 -2.67
N CYS A 115 -19.62 -15.35 -2.36
CA CYS A 115 -21.03 -15.23 -2.00
C CYS A 115 -21.18 -14.68 -0.58
N ASP A 116 -22.13 -13.76 -0.41
CA ASP A 116 -22.51 -13.17 0.88
C ASP A 116 -21.30 -12.65 1.69
N ASN A 117 -20.39 -11.99 0.96
CA ASN A 117 -19.18 -11.46 1.55
C ASN A 117 -19.30 -9.94 1.75
N LEU A 118 -18.87 -9.50 2.93
CA LEU A 118 -18.85 -8.10 3.31
C LEU A 118 -17.41 -7.71 3.69
N ALA A 119 -16.87 -6.75 2.99
CA ALA A 119 -15.52 -6.24 3.22
C ALA A 119 -15.57 -4.75 3.54
N TYR A 120 -14.77 -4.31 4.49
CA TYR A 120 -14.68 -2.93 4.94
C TYR A 120 -13.29 -2.38 4.80
N LEU A 121 -13.23 -1.08 4.46
CA LEU A 121 -12.07 -0.23 4.69
C LEU A 121 -12.30 0.55 5.98
N LEU A 122 -11.43 0.35 6.94
CA LEU A 122 -11.49 1.04 8.22
C LEU A 122 -10.38 2.08 8.28
N SER A 123 -10.68 3.27 8.77
CA SER A 123 -9.71 4.24 9.24
C SER A 123 -9.63 4.15 10.75
N ASN A 124 -8.43 3.98 11.28
CA ASN A 124 -8.19 4.18 12.71
C ASN A 124 -7.79 5.63 12.90
N ASP A 125 -8.66 6.39 13.51
CA ASP A 125 -8.30 7.69 14.06
C ASP A 125 -7.65 7.50 15.44
N SER A 126 -6.79 8.45 15.83
CA SER A 126 -6.09 8.48 17.13
C SER A 126 -7.03 8.47 18.36
N SER A 127 -8.32 8.62 18.16
CA SER A 127 -9.37 8.56 19.18
C SER A 127 -9.92 7.15 19.47
N ASN A 128 -9.28 6.08 18.99
CA ASN A 128 -9.72 4.68 19.18
C ASN A 128 -11.10 4.33 18.55
N SER A 129 -11.69 5.21 17.78
CA SER A 129 -12.90 4.93 17.01
C SER A 129 -12.53 4.48 15.60
N SER A 130 -12.82 3.23 15.26
CA SER A 130 -12.70 2.75 13.87
C SER A 130 -13.84 3.33 13.04
N LEU A 131 -13.53 4.28 12.16
CA LEU A 131 -14.48 4.81 11.21
C LEU A 131 -14.46 3.95 9.94
N THR A 132 -15.62 3.44 9.52
CA THR A 132 -15.74 2.78 8.22
C THR A 132 -15.73 3.84 7.12
N ILE A 133 -14.67 3.85 6.30
CA ILE A 133 -14.52 4.80 5.18
C ILE A 133 -15.01 4.25 3.85
N GLY A 134 -15.29 2.96 3.78
CA GLY A 134 -15.84 2.30 2.62
C GLY A 134 -16.11 0.84 2.86
N GLY A 135 -16.96 0.26 2.04
CA GLY A 135 -17.26 -1.16 2.12
C GLY A 135 -17.79 -1.68 0.81
N CYS A 136 -17.61 -2.98 0.59
CA CYS A 136 -18.13 -3.72 -0.54
C CYS A 136 -18.87 -4.94 -0.07
N MET A 137 -20.03 -5.19 -0.68
CA MET A 137 -20.83 -6.38 -0.45
C MET A 137 -20.99 -7.14 -1.76
N SER A 138 -20.75 -8.43 -1.72
CA SER A 138 -21.09 -9.33 -2.83
C SER A 138 -22.20 -10.29 -2.39
N VAL A 139 -23.25 -10.37 -3.17
CA VAL A 139 -24.43 -11.23 -2.92
C VAL A 139 -24.51 -12.24 -4.05
N CYS A 140 -24.86 -13.48 -3.71
CA CYS A 140 -25.13 -14.51 -4.71
C CYS A 140 -26.63 -14.77 -4.84
N VAL A 141 -27.08 -14.88 -6.09
CA VAL A 141 -28.41 -15.37 -6.41
C VAL A 141 -28.24 -16.78 -7.01
N ASN A 142 -28.91 -17.77 -6.42
CA ASN A 142 -28.82 -19.18 -6.87
C ASN A 142 -27.39 -19.74 -6.96
N ASN A 143 -26.55 -19.44 -5.95
CA ASN A 143 -25.14 -19.85 -5.90
C ASN A 143 -24.26 -19.34 -7.06
N THR A 144 -24.72 -18.41 -7.87
CA THR A 144 -23.94 -17.74 -8.91
C THR A 144 -23.56 -16.34 -8.47
N ILE A 145 -22.28 -15.99 -8.59
CA ILE A 145 -21.80 -14.61 -8.33
C ILE A 145 -22.36 -13.73 -9.45
N GLN A 146 -23.27 -12.85 -9.10
CA GLN A 146 -23.75 -11.83 -10.03
C GLN A 146 -22.72 -10.71 -10.05
N THR A 147 -21.89 -10.69 -11.07
CA THR A 147 -20.99 -9.57 -11.38
C THR A 147 -21.76 -8.45 -12.09
N HIS A 148 -22.81 -7.96 -11.50
CA HIS A 148 -23.36 -6.67 -11.92
C HIS A 148 -22.45 -5.60 -11.36
N GLY A 149 -21.76 -4.90 -12.26
CA GLY A 149 -20.74 -3.90 -11.98
C GLY A 149 -21.20 -2.74 -11.13
N SER A 150 -21.33 -2.96 -9.86
CA SER A 150 -21.18 -1.93 -8.87
C SER A 150 -19.72 -1.97 -8.43
N SER A 151 -18.90 -1.13 -9.07
CA SER A 151 -17.62 -0.75 -8.49
C SER A 151 -17.92 -0.16 -7.12
N CYS A 152 -17.48 -0.85 -6.10
CA CYS A 152 -17.49 -0.29 -4.76
C CYS A 152 -16.57 0.91 -4.66
#